data_cd8fbbb033458a773c2e5e122e97df8a
#
_entry.id   cd8fbbb033458a773c2e5e122e97df8a
#
_cell.length_a   1.000
_cell.length_b   1.000
_cell.length_c   1.000
_cell.angle_alpha   90.00
_cell.angle_beta   90.00
_cell.angle_gamma   90.00
#
_symmetry.space_group_name_H-M   'P 1'
#
loop_
_entity.id
_entity.type
_entity.pdbx_description
1 polymer ?
#
loop_
_entity_poly.entity_id
_entity_poly.type
_entity_poly.pdbx_seq_one_letter_code
_entity_poly.pdbx_strand_id
1 'polypeptide(L)'
;KQKTQVEKEVCTLIRRLSVIEPNFSGKGYECWVNVLTRDNNYLDHHVDCDEEAEGIEPAKMTAILYLGLSEGLEGGELAIDTSEGALYAGFYKNIYDLKNNLNSEWLKIPYKYNRLVLFDSNYPHAILPIESINEGEARIGLTISSWNKKINIVR
;
A
#
# COMPACT_ATOMS: atom_id res chain seq x y z
N LYS A 1 15.46 -22.82 -8.17
CA LYS A 1 14.15 -23.24 -7.62
C LYS A 1 13.02 -22.96 -8.62
N GLN A 2 12.07 -23.89 -8.77
CA GLN A 2 10.87 -23.64 -9.58
C GLN A 2 9.94 -22.69 -8.85
N LYS A 3 9.44 -21.63 -9.56
CA LYS A 3 8.48 -20.68 -8.97
C LYS A 3 7.14 -21.35 -8.68
N THR A 4 6.54 -20.99 -7.55
CA THR A 4 5.15 -21.36 -7.21
C THR A 4 4.16 -20.72 -8.21
N GLN A 5 2.91 -21.17 -8.21
CA GLN A 5 1.87 -20.56 -9.06
C GLN A 5 1.66 -19.08 -8.66
N VAL A 6 1.62 -18.76 -7.36
CA VAL A 6 1.47 -17.39 -6.86
C VAL A 6 2.62 -16.50 -7.35
N GLU A 7 3.87 -16.96 -7.24
CA GLU A 7 5.03 -16.20 -7.75
C GLU A 7 4.96 -15.95 -9.26
N LYS A 8 4.40 -16.87 -10.05
CA LYS A 8 4.20 -16.68 -11.49
C LYS A 8 3.16 -15.60 -11.78
N GLU A 9 2.03 -15.60 -11.05
CA GLU A 9 0.96 -14.61 -11.22
C GLU A 9 1.44 -13.22 -10.80
N VAL A 10 2.13 -13.10 -9.67
CA VAL A 10 2.75 -11.83 -9.24
C VAL A 10 3.76 -11.32 -10.26
N CYS A 11 4.64 -12.18 -10.80
CA CYS A 11 5.56 -11.78 -11.87
C CYS A 11 4.83 -11.32 -13.14
N THR A 12 3.69 -11.92 -13.48
CA THR A 12 2.87 -11.52 -14.62
C THR A 12 2.25 -10.14 -14.37
N LEU A 13 1.74 -9.90 -13.16
CA LEU A 13 1.19 -8.61 -12.76
C LEU A 13 2.27 -7.52 -12.84
N ILE A 14 3.45 -7.75 -12.27
CA ILE A 14 4.59 -6.81 -12.33
C ILE A 14 4.93 -6.42 -13.77
N ARG A 15 5.00 -7.40 -14.69
CA ARG A 15 5.27 -7.11 -16.11
C ARG A 15 4.19 -6.23 -16.74
N ARG A 16 2.92 -6.51 -16.45
CA ARG A 16 1.80 -5.70 -16.95
C ARG A 16 1.84 -4.28 -16.38
N LEU A 17 2.10 -4.14 -15.08
CA LEU A 17 2.24 -2.84 -14.43
C LEU A 17 3.38 -2.02 -15.05
N SER A 18 4.53 -2.63 -15.32
CA SER A 18 5.68 -1.96 -15.96
C SER A 18 5.41 -1.53 -17.41
N VAL A 19 4.41 -2.12 -18.07
CA VAL A 19 3.95 -1.68 -19.41
C VAL A 19 2.97 -0.51 -19.29
N ILE A 20 2.06 -0.54 -18.31
CA ILE A 20 1.05 0.51 -18.08
C ILE A 20 1.71 1.77 -17.53
N GLU A 21 2.59 1.60 -16.55
CA GLU A 21 3.35 2.66 -15.90
C GLU A 21 4.86 2.31 -15.95
N PRO A 22 5.61 2.84 -16.93
CA PRO A 22 7.04 2.54 -17.09
C PRO A 22 7.89 2.89 -15.86
N ASN A 23 7.48 3.89 -15.08
CA ASN A 23 8.13 4.25 -13.83
C ASN A 23 8.00 3.16 -12.76
N PHE A 24 7.07 2.24 -12.87
CA PHE A 24 6.96 1.08 -11.99
C PHE A 24 8.10 0.07 -12.19
N SER A 25 8.83 0.12 -13.30
CA SER A 25 9.97 -0.76 -13.54
C SER A 25 11.08 -0.52 -12.53
N GLY A 26 11.54 -1.58 -11.87
CA GLY A 26 12.57 -1.57 -10.84
C GLY A 26 13.60 -2.68 -10.99
N LYS A 27 14.67 -2.63 -10.20
CA LYS A 27 15.70 -3.68 -10.09
C LYS A 27 15.31 -4.79 -9.10
N GLY A 28 14.38 -4.50 -8.20
CA GLY A 28 13.80 -5.41 -7.23
C GLY A 28 12.33 -5.10 -6.99
N TYR A 29 11.60 -6.08 -6.48
CA TYR A 29 10.20 -5.95 -6.11
C TYR A 29 9.94 -6.65 -4.80
N GLU A 30 9.18 -6.01 -3.95
CA GLU A 30 8.66 -6.55 -2.70
C GLU A 30 7.15 -6.73 -2.81
N CYS A 31 6.63 -7.83 -2.26
CA CYS A 31 5.19 -8.11 -2.35
C CYS A 31 4.70 -8.66 -1.02
N TRP A 32 3.60 -8.11 -0.53
CA TRP A 32 2.91 -8.60 0.66
C TRP A 32 1.40 -8.44 0.55
N VAL A 33 0.69 -9.11 1.44
CA VAL A 33 -0.78 -9.03 1.50
C VAL A 33 -1.18 -8.41 2.83
N ASN A 34 -1.91 -7.32 2.78
CA ASN A 34 -2.56 -6.71 3.92
C ASN A 34 -3.97 -7.27 4.07
N VAL A 35 -4.26 -7.87 5.21
CA VAL A 35 -5.58 -8.39 5.57
C VAL A 35 -6.07 -7.61 6.79
N LEU A 36 -7.07 -6.77 6.59
CA LEU A 36 -7.69 -5.99 7.65
C LEU A 36 -9.09 -6.51 7.93
N THR A 37 -9.40 -6.65 9.21
CA THR A 37 -10.65 -7.18 9.75
C THR A 37 -11.21 -6.19 10.75
N ARG A 38 -12.30 -6.55 11.43
CA ARG A 38 -12.84 -5.74 12.53
C ARG A 38 -11.83 -5.49 13.66
N ASP A 39 -11.02 -6.51 14.00
CA ASP A 39 -10.09 -6.44 15.14
C ASP A 39 -8.75 -5.80 14.79
N ASN A 40 -8.31 -5.93 13.54
CA ASN A 40 -7.14 -5.29 12.96
C ASN A 40 -7.60 -4.41 11.81
N ASN A 41 -8.10 -3.24 12.13
CA ASN A 41 -8.99 -2.48 11.24
C ASN A 41 -8.33 -1.29 10.53
N TYR A 42 -7.01 -1.09 10.67
CA TYR A 42 -6.28 0.00 10.01
C TYR A 42 -4.83 -0.36 9.74
N LEU A 43 -4.14 0.48 8.99
CA LEU A 43 -2.69 0.48 8.85
C LEU A 43 -2.19 1.89 9.10
N ASP A 44 -1.26 2.03 10.04
CA ASP A 44 -0.72 3.32 10.45
C ASP A 44 -0.06 4.08 9.29
N HIS A 45 0.05 5.37 9.47
CA HIS A 45 0.71 6.28 8.56
C HIS A 45 2.21 5.95 8.43
N HIS A 46 2.64 5.62 7.22
CA HIS A 46 4.01 5.19 6.93
C HIS A 46 4.41 5.50 5.49
N VAL A 47 5.66 5.22 5.19
CA VAL A 47 6.24 5.20 3.84
C VAL A 47 6.80 3.80 3.62
N ASP A 48 6.60 3.23 2.44
CA ASP A 48 7.29 2.00 2.05
C ASP A 48 8.78 2.29 1.87
N CYS A 49 9.59 2.05 2.89
CA CYS A 49 11.01 2.36 2.92
C CYS A 49 11.87 1.17 3.35
N ASP A 50 13.16 1.22 3.04
CA ASP A 50 14.13 0.27 3.54
C ASP A 50 14.54 0.66 4.97
N GLU A 51 14.11 -0.15 5.94
CA GLU A 51 14.39 0.06 7.36
C GLU A 51 15.87 -0.18 7.73
N GLU A 52 16.64 -0.89 6.87
CA GLU A 52 18.07 -1.15 7.07
C GLU A 52 18.96 -0.03 6.50
N ALA A 53 18.39 0.91 5.74
CA ALA A 53 19.13 2.02 5.16
C ALA A 53 19.46 3.10 6.20
N GLU A 54 20.60 3.78 6.02
CA GLU A 54 20.88 5.01 6.77
C GLU A 54 19.98 6.15 6.25
N GLY A 55 18.88 6.43 6.96
CA GLY A 55 17.89 7.42 6.60
C GLY A 55 16.65 6.81 5.91
N ILE A 56 15.77 7.68 5.40
CA ILE A 56 14.57 7.25 4.68
C ILE A 56 14.94 6.99 3.21
N GLU A 57 14.97 5.71 2.82
CA GLU A 57 15.13 5.32 1.43
C GLU A 57 13.81 4.67 0.96
N PRO A 58 12.89 5.45 0.35
CA PRO A 58 11.60 4.93 -0.06
C PRO A 58 11.74 3.99 -1.27
N ALA A 59 10.76 3.09 -1.42
CA ALA A 59 10.54 2.40 -2.67
C ALA A 59 10.31 3.43 -3.80
N LYS A 60 10.42 2.99 -5.04
CA LYS A 60 10.23 3.87 -6.20
C LYS A 60 8.76 4.15 -6.46
N MET A 61 7.97 3.10 -6.53
CA MET A 61 6.52 3.14 -6.71
C MET A 61 5.85 2.00 -5.98
N THR A 62 4.66 2.26 -5.47
CA THR A 62 3.79 1.27 -4.83
C THR A 62 2.54 1.04 -5.67
N ALA A 63 2.20 -0.23 -5.84
CA ALA A 63 0.96 -0.69 -6.45
C ALA A 63 0.15 -1.48 -5.43
N ILE A 64 -1.14 -1.17 -5.28
CA ILE A 64 -2.05 -1.91 -4.40
C ILE A 64 -3.21 -2.43 -5.23
N LEU A 65 -3.38 -3.75 -5.29
CA LEU A 65 -4.52 -4.41 -5.91
C LEU A 65 -5.48 -4.91 -4.84
N TYR A 66 -6.74 -4.46 -4.86
CA TYR A 66 -7.77 -4.89 -3.92
C TYR A 66 -8.39 -6.21 -4.37
N LEU A 67 -8.32 -7.25 -3.50
CA LEU A 67 -8.66 -8.63 -3.83
C LEU A 67 -9.93 -9.16 -3.16
N GLY A 68 -10.24 -8.67 -1.97
CA GLY A 68 -11.41 -9.15 -1.21
C GLY A 68 -12.71 -8.53 -1.68
N LEU A 69 -13.78 -9.31 -1.62
CA LEU A 69 -15.14 -8.79 -1.73
C LEU A 69 -15.60 -8.39 -0.33
N SER A 70 -16.09 -7.16 -0.17
CA SER A 70 -16.72 -6.70 1.06
C SER A 70 -17.87 -5.76 0.71
N GLU A 71 -19.10 -6.30 0.69
CA GLU A 71 -20.31 -5.53 0.39
C GLU A 71 -20.71 -4.62 1.55
N GLY A 72 -20.34 -4.97 2.78
CA GLY A 72 -20.66 -4.22 3.99
C GLY A 72 -19.49 -3.38 4.54
N LEU A 73 -18.45 -3.13 3.73
CA LEU A 73 -17.30 -2.35 4.18
C LEU A 73 -17.62 -0.85 4.16
N GLU A 74 -17.53 -0.22 5.33
CA GLU A 74 -17.50 1.23 5.51
C GLU A 74 -16.16 1.63 6.13
N GLY A 75 -15.59 2.75 5.70
CA GLY A 75 -14.23 3.14 6.06
C GLY A 75 -13.16 2.32 5.32
N GLY A 76 -11.97 2.25 5.87
CA GLY A 76 -10.86 1.47 5.29
C GLY A 76 -10.31 2.05 3.99
N GLU A 77 -10.51 3.35 3.73
CA GLU A 77 -9.95 4.03 2.58
C GLU A 77 -8.41 4.05 2.67
N LEU A 78 -7.75 3.97 1.52
CA LEU A 78 -6.36 4.36 1.40
C LEU A 78 -6.28 5.89 1.41
N ALA A 79 -5.57 6.45 2.36
CA ALA A 79 -5.28 7.88 2.44
C ALA A 79 -3.81 8.11 2.04
N ILE A 80 -3.57 8.98 1.07
CA ILE A 80 -2.23 9.33 0.56
C ILE A 80 -2.03 10.82 0.79
N ASP A 81 -0.95 11.18 1.49
CA ASP A 81 -0.55 12.57 1.71
C ASP A 81 0.21 13.08 0.48
N THR A 82 -0.40 13.99 -0.26
CA THR A 82 0.18 14.57 -1.47
C THR A 82 0.77 15.97 -1.23
N SER A 83 0.88 16.40 0.02
CA SER A 83 1.46 17.70 0.37
C SER A 83 2.95 17.76 0.01
N GLU A 84 3.43 18.94 -0.36
CA GLU A 84 4.84 19.15 -0.65
C GLU A 84 5.68 18.91 0.61
N GLY A 85 6.67 18.01 0.51
CA GLY A 85 7.54 17.67 1.62
C GLY A 85 6.93 16.73 2.66
N ALA A 86 5.77 16.11 2.39
CA ALA A 86 5.09 15.19 3.31
C ALA A 86 6.02 14.09 3.87
N LEU A 87 6.94 13.57 3.06
CA LEU A 87 7.93 12.58 3.48
C LEU A 87 8.76 13.02 4.71
N TYR A 88 8.98 14.32 4.87
CA TYR A 88 9.80 14.90 5.95
C TYR A 88 8.98 15.63 7.01
N ALA A 89 7.67 15.72 6.85
CA ALA A 89 6.79 16.46 7.76
C ALA A 89 6.57 15.77 9.12
N GLY A 90 7.03 14.51 9.24
CA GLY A 90 6.79 13.67 10.42
C GLY A 90 5.47 12.93 10.32
N PHE A 91 5.33 11.92 11.18
CA PHE A 91 4.13 11.08 11.18
C PHE A 91 3.14 11.54 12.25
N TYR A 92 1.86 11.37 11.99
CA TYR A 92 0.82 11.54 12.99
C TYR A 92 1.03 10.56 14.15
N LYS A 93 0.68 10.98 15.36
CA LYS A 93 0.90 10.17 16.56
C LYS A 93 0.07 8.89 16.56
N ASN A 94 -1.09 8.93 15.93
CA ASN A 94 -1.97 7.78 15.75
C ASN A 94 -2.93 8.00 14.57
N ILE A 95 -3.49 6.91 14.08
CA ILE A 95 -4.37 6.89 12.90
C ILE A 95 -5.69 7.66 13.09
N TYR A 96 -6.19 7.74 14.32
CA TYR A 96 -7.45 8.45 14.62
C TYR A 96 -7.25 9.97 14.59
N ASP A 97 -6.09 10.44 15.05
CA ASP A 97 -5.70 11.85 14.90
C ASP A 97 -5.57 12.20 13.42
N LEU A 98 -4.94 11.35 12.63
CA LEU A 98 -4.86 11.51 11.18
C LEU A 98 -6.27 11.61 10.57
N LYS A 99 -7.14 10.63 10.82
CA LYS A 99 -8.50 10.59 10.26
C LYS A 99 -9.29 11.88 10.50
N ASN A 100 -9.14 12.46 11.69
CA ASN A 100 -9.85 13.67 12.10
C ASN A 100 -9.24 14.97 11.54
N ASN A 101 -8.01 14.91 11.05
CA ASN A 101 -7.24 16.08 10.58
C ASN A 101 -6.89 16.05 9.09
N LEU A 102 -7.51 15.14 8.31
CA LEU A 102 -7.30 15.11 6.86
C LEU A 102 -7.75 16.43 6.24
N ASN A 103 -6.87 17.04 5.49
CA ASN A 103 -7.11 18.27 4.73
C ASN A 103 -7.27 17.98 3.22
N SER A 104 -7.32 19.01 2.39
CA SER A 104 -7.50 18.90 0.94
C SER A 104 -6.30 18.28 0.21
N GLU A 105 -5.14 18.16 0.86
CA GLU A 105 -3.92 17.56 0.30
C GLU A 105 -3.90 16.03 0.46
N TRP A 106 -4.85 15.49 1.21
CA TRP A 106 -5.02 14.05 1.35
C TRP A 106 -5.95 13.48 0.29
N LEU A 107 -5.40 12.59 -0.52
CA LEU A 107 -6.19 11.81 -1.48
C LEU A 107 -6.76 10.58 -0.77
N LYS A 108 -8.09 10.49 -0.68
CA LYS A 108 -8.79 9.31 -0.14
C LYS A 108 -9.31 8.44 -1.27
N ILE A 109 -8.90 7.18 -1.27
CA ILE A 109 -9.28 6.19 -2.28
C ILE A 109 -10.11 5.10 -1.61
N PRO A 110 -11.43 5.04 -1.86
CA PRO A 110 -12.28 4.01 -1.29
C PRO A 110 -11.85 2.61 -1.74
N TYR A 111 -11.99 1.63 -0.85
CA TYR A 111 -11.84 0.24 -1.21
C TYR A 111 -12.88 -0.17 -2.26
N LYS A 112 -12.43 -0.86 -3.27
CA LYS A 112 -13.30 -1.45 -4.29
C LYS A 112 -12.62 -2.68 -4.87
N TYR A 113 -13.31 -3.82 -4.83
CA TYR A 113 -12.82 -5.05 -5.44
C TYR A 113 -12.29 -4.83 -6.86
N ASN A 114 -11.15 -5.47 -7.16
CA ASN A 114 -10.45 -5.40 -8.45
C ASN A 114 -9.99 -3.97 -8.85
N ARG A 115 -9.88 -3.05 -7.89
CA ARG A 115 -9.24 -1.75 -8.12
C ARG A 115 -7.74 -1.88 -7.93
N LEU A 116 -7.00 -1.33 -8.90
CA LEU A 116 -5.57 -1.12 -8.82
C LEU A 116 -5.29 0.35 -8.54
N VAL A 117 -4.44 0.63 -7.55
CA VAL A 117 -3.92 1.96 -7.24
C VAL A 117 -2.42 1.95 -7.42
N LEU A 118 -1.88 2.94 -8.15
CA LEU A 118 -0.44 3.16 -8.30
C LEU A 118 -0.10 4.58 -7.84
N PHE A 119 0.98 4.71 -7.07
CA PHE A 119 1.46 6.01 -6.60
C PHE A 119 2.97 5.98 -6.35
N ASP A 120 3.57 7.16 -6.30
CA ASP A 120 4.98 7.34 -5.92
C ASP A 120 5.14 7.01 -4.43
N SER A 121 6.08 6.12 -4.11
CA SER A 121 6.29 5.68 -2.73
C SER A 121 6.87 6.76 -1.80
N ASN A 122 7.25 7.93 -2.34
CA ASN A 122 7.60 9.09 -1.53
C ASN A 122 6.39 9.69 -0.79
N TYR A 123 5.17 9.36 -1.21
CA TYR A 123 3.98 9.83 -0.51
C TYR A 123 3.68 8.97 0.71
N PRO A 124 3.70 9.56 1.93
CA PRO A 124 3.22 8.88 3.11
C PRO A 124 1.77 8.47 2.94
N HIS A 125 1.41 7.32 3.45
CA HIS A 125 0.07 6.78 3.30
C HIS A 125 -0.37 5.95 4.49
N ALA A 126 -1.67 5.73 4.58
CA ALA A 126 -2.31 4.95 5.63
C ALA A 126 -3.54 4.23 5.10
N ILE A 127 -3.99 3.19 5.78
CA ILE A 127 -5.34 2.68 5.61
C ILE A 127 -6.16 3.15 6.81
N LEU A 128 -7.16 3.99 6.55
CA LEU A 128 -8.03 4.54 7.58
C LEU A 128 -8.81 3.43 8.29
N PRO A 129 -9.25 3.64 9.54
CA PRO A 129 -10.00 2.65 10.28
C PRO A 129 -11.26 2.18 9.52
N ILE A 130 -11.44 0.86 9.49
CA ILE A 130 -12.70 0.24 9.06
C ILE A 130 -13.75 0.56 10.13
N GLU A 131 -14.86 1.15 9.72
CA GLU A 131 -15.99 1.51 10.60
C GLU A 131 -16.98 0.36 10.71
N SER A 132 -17.22 -0.33 9.58
CA SER A 132 -18.12 -1.47 9.49
C SER A 132 -17.57 -2.49 8.49
N ILE A 133 -17.70 -3.76 8.83
CA ILE A 133 -17.42 -4.91 7.97
C ILE A 133 -18.22 -6.11 8.46
N ASN A 134 -18.74 -6.92 7.56
CA ASN A 134 -19.48 -8.13 7.92
C ASN A 134 -18.57 -9.14 8.64
N GLU A 135 -19.17 -9.96 9.50
CA GLU A 135 -18.45 -11.02 10.19
C GLU A 135 -17.87 -12.03 9.19
N GLY A 136 -16.59 -12.37 9.37
CA GLY A 136 -15.86 -13.28 8.48
C GLY A 136 -15.36 -12.64 7.18
N GLU A 137 -15.68 -11.38 6.90
CA GLU A 137 -15.11 -10.65 5.76
C GLU A 137 -13.81 -9.92 6.14
N ALA A 138 -13.02 -9.60 5.12
CA ALA A 138 -11.78 -8.85 5.26
C ALA A 138 -11.55 -7.90 4.08
N ARG A 139 -10.95 -6.76 4.37
CA ARG A 139 -10.34 -5.90 3.37
C ARG A 139 -8.97 -6.48 3.01
N ILE A 140 -8.80 -6.94 1.78
CA ILE A 140 -7.57 -7.61 1.33
C ILE A 140 -6.91 -6.77 0.23
N GLY A 141 -5.65 -6.42 0.43
CA GLY A 141 -4.85 -5.71 -0.56
C GLY A 141 -3.54 -6.45 -0.81
N LEU A 142 -3.24 -6.75 -2.07
CA LEU A 142 -1.91 -7.14 -2.52
C LEU A 142 -1.10 -5.88 -2.82
N THR A 143 -0.06 -5.64 -2.04
CA THR A 143 0.88 -4.54 -2.24
C THR A 143 2.12 -5.04 -2.96
N ILE A 144 2.58 -4.28 -3.95
CA ILE A 144 3.81 -4.53 -4.69
C ILE A 144 4.58 -3.23 -4.75
N SER A 145 5.76 -3.19 -4.13
CA SER A 145 6.66 -2.03 -4.18
C SER A 145 7.85 -2.32 -5.10
N SER A 146 8.13 -1.39 -6.02
CA SER A 146 9.28 -1.46 -6.92
C SER A 146 10.46 -0.67 -6.35
N TRP A 147 11.67 -1.18 -6.56
CA TRP A 147 12.90 -0.62 -5.99
C TRP A 147 13.97 -0.35 -7.04
N ASN A 148 14.76 0.70 -6.84
CA ASN A 148 15.93 0.98 -7.68
C ASN A 148 17.13 0.08 -7.37
N LYS A 149 17.03 -0.77 -6.36
CA LYS A 149 18.03 -1.74 -5.92
C LYS A 149 17.47 -3.16 -5.92
N LYS A 150 18.34 -4.15 -5.85
CA LYS A 150 17.93 -5.54 -5.59
C LYS A 150 17.51 -5.65 -4.13
N ILE A 151 16.35 -6.25 -3.90
CA ILE A 151 15.89 -6.56 -2.56
C ILE A 151 16.43 -7.94 -2.17
N ASN A 152 17.13 -7.99 -1.05
CA ASN A 152 17.58 -9.24 -0.45
C ASN A 152 16.42 -9.77 0.40
N ILE A 153 15.74 -10.81 -0.07
CA ILE A 153 14.73 -11.49 0.75
C ILE A 153 15.47 -12.28 1.82
N VAL A 154 15.50 -11.76 3.04
CA VAL A 154 15.83 -12.57 4.22
C VAL A 154 14.60 -13.44 4.48
N ARG A 155 14.71 -14.75 4.27
CA ARG A 155 13.67 -15.74 4.52
C ARG A 155 13.80 -16.29 5.93
#